data_7e55a846342a04da2559b8b208852bb7
#
_entry.id   7e55a846342a04da2559b8b208852bb7
#
_cell.length_a   1.000
_cell.length_b   1.000
_cell.length_c   1.000
_cell.angle_alpha   90.00
_cell.angle_beta   90.00
_cell.angle_gamma   90.00
#
_symmetry.space_group_name_H-M   'P 1'
#
loop_
_entity.id
_entity.type
_entity.pdbx_description
1 polymer ?
#
loop_
_entity_poly.entity_id
_entity_poly.type
_entity_poly.pdbx_seq_one_letter_code
_entity_poly.pdbx_strand_id
1 'polypeptide(L)'
;FNFEYQMPLGIIIIIFGLSVLIAAVRVFKQLETTINPMQPSKASRLAIIGPFKYTRNPMYLGMSIMLLGFGLIFGAKLTLCLVILFILYITFFQIIPEERAMKEKFNDWEDYCSKVRRWL
;
A
#
# COMPACT_ATOMS: atom_id res chain seq x y z
N PHE A 1 14.76 20.04 10.15
CA PHE A 1 15.96 19.36 10.66
C PHE A 1 16.94 19.04 9.53
N ASN A 2 18.22 18.96 9.87
CA ASN A 2 19.27 18.68 8.88
C ASN A 2 20.28 17.71 9.48
N PHE A 3 20.74 16.75 8.66
CA PHE A 3 21.86 15.88 9.01
C PHE A 3 22.58 15.44 7.73
N GLU A 4 23.82 14.95 7.88
CA GLU A 4 24.75 14.74 6.76
C GLU A 4 24.20 13.77 5.69
N TYR A 5 23.53 12.70 6.09
CA TYR A 5 23.04 11.67 5.18
C TYR A 5 21.55 11.82 4.82
N GLN A 6 20.99 12.99 5.07
CA GLN A 6 19.57 13.27 4.85
C GLN A 6 19.13 13.00 3.40
N MET A 7 19.87 13.54 2.44
CA MET A 7 19.53 13.39 1.03
C MET A 7 19.64 11.94 0.55
N PRO A 8 20.81 11.24 0.73
CA PRO A 8 20.92 9.87 0.27
C PRO A 8 19.95 8.92 0.99
N LEU A 9 19.72 9.10 2.28
CA LEU A 9 18.78 8.26 3.01
C LEU A 9 17.33 8.47 2.50
N GLY A 10 16.94 9.72 2.26
CA GLY A 10 15.64 10.04 1.71
C GLY A 10 15.42 9.41 0.33
N ILE A 11 16.44 9.49 -0.52
CA ILE A 11 16.39 8.88 -1.87
C ILE A 11 16.20 7.36 -1.77
N ILE A 12 16.95 6.69 -0.89
CA ILE A 12 16.82 5.25 -0.68
C ILE A 12 15.41 4.89 -0.22
N ILE A 13 14.87 5.65 0.71
CA ILE A 13 13.50 5.43 1.20
C ILE A 13 12.48 5.60 0.09
N ILE A 14 12.63 6.63 -0.75
CA ILE A 14 11.72 6.87 -1.89
C ILE A 14 11.80 5.70 -2.88
N ILE A 15 12.99 5.24 -3.22
CA ILE A 15 13.18 4.12 -4.13
C ILE A 15 12.53 2.86 -3.57
N PHE A 16 12.69 2.60 -2.28
CA PHE A 16 12.05 1.45 -1.62
C PHE A 16 10.53 1.54 -1.69
N GLY A 17 9.96 2.70 -1.35
CA GLY A 17 8.51 2.91 -1.42
C GLY A 17 7.97 2.75 -2.84
N LEU A 18 8.67 3.31 -3.82
CA LEU A 18 8.32 3.17 -5.23
C LEU A 18 8.37 1.71 -5.68
N SER A 19 9.38 0.96 -5.23
CA SER A 19 9.51 -0.46 -5.54
C SER A 19 8.34 -1.28 -4.99
N VAL A 20 7.93 -1.00 -3.76
CA VAL A 20 6.77 -1.65 -3.14
C VAL A 20 5.50 -1.32 -3.93
N LEU A 21 5.32 -0.06 -4.30
CA LEU A 21 4.17 0.40 -5.07
C LEU A 21 4.10 -0.30 -6.43
N ILE A 22 5.21 -0.33 -7.16
CA ILE A 22 5.29 -0.96 -8.48
C ILE A 22 5.00 -2.46 -8.38
N ALA A 23 5.58 -3.14 -7.40
CA ALA A 23 5.34 -4.57 -7.19
C ALA A 23 3.87 -4.85 -6.91
N ALA A 24 3.23 -4.02 -6.09
CA ALA A 24 1.81 -4.15 -5.77
C ALA A 24 0.93 -3.94 -7.01
N VAL A 25 1.24 -2.90 -7.80
CA VAL A 25 0.50 -2.61 -9.03
C VAL A 25 0.63 -3.74 -10.05
N ARG A 26 1.83 -4.31 -10.17
CA ARG A 26 2.06 -5.45 -11.09
C ARG A 26 1.24 -6.67 -10.69
N VAL A 27 1.21 -7.01 -9.41
CA VAL A 27 0.40 -8.12 -8.91
C VAL A 27 -1.07 -7.86 -9.21
N PHE A 28 -1.53 -6.67 -8.92
CA PHE A 28 -2.93 -6.29 -9.15
C PHE A 28 -3.31 -6.38 -10.62
N LYS A 29 -2.44 -5.90 -11.52
CA LYS A 29 -2.66 -5.98 -12.97
C LYS A 29 -2.66 -7.43 -13.47
N GLN A 30 -1.77 -8.25 -12.97
CA GLN A 30 -1.76 -9.67 -13.34
C GLN A 30 -3.07 -10.36 -12.98
N LEU A 31 -3.63 -10.06 -11.82
CA LEU A 31 -4.91 -10.61 -11.39
C LEU A 31 -6.06 -10.10 -12.25
N GLU A 32 -6.02 -8.83 -12.66
CA GLU A 32 -7.02 -8.26 -13.56
C GLU A 32 -6.91 -8.85 -14.97
N THR A 33 -5.71 -9.10 -15.47
CA THR A 33 -5.52 -9.68 -16.81
C THR A 33 -5.95 -11.14 -16.90
N THR A 34 -6.04 -11.83 -15.76
CA THR A 34 -6.59 -13.19 -15.73
C THR A 34 -8.11 -13.20 -15.65
N ILE A 35 -8.72 -12.03 -15.54
CA ILE A 35 -10.16 -11.86 -15.45
C ILE A 35 -10.81 -12.13 -16.81
N ASN A 36 -11.80 -13.02 -16.84
CA ASN A 36 -12.63 -13.20 -18.00
C ASN A 36 -13.74 -12.14 -17.99
N PRO A 37 -13.78 -11.20 -18.95
CA PRO A 37 -14.78 -10.14 -18.95
C PRO A 37 -16.21 -10.67 -19.14
N MET A 38 -16.36 -11.88 -19.63
CA MET A 38 -17.67 -12.54 -19.79
C MET A 38 -18.18 -13.12 -18.47
N GLN A 39 -17.35 -13.16 -17.43
CA GLN A 39 -17.69 -13.68 -16.12
C GLN A 39 -17.18 -12.75 -15.02
N PRO A 40 -17.76 -11.56 -14.88
CA PRO A 40 -17.28 -10.57 -13.94
C PRO A 40 -17.34 -11.00 -12.47
N SER A 41 -18.20 -11.95 -12.13
CA SER A 41 -18.27 -12.50 -10.78
C SER A 41 -17.03 -13.32 -10.39
N LYS A 42 -16.32 -13.86 -11.42
CA LYS A 42 -15.04 -14.54 -11.21
C LYS A 42 -13.86 -13.62 -11.47
N ALA A 43 -14.15 -12.38 -11.69
CA ALA A 43 -13.26 -11.44 -12.32
C ALA A 43 -12.07 -11.05 -11.47
N SER A 44 -12.19 -10.97 -10.18
CA SER A 44 -11.07 -10.56 -9.36
C SER A 44 -10.77 -11.60 -8.31
N ARG A 45 -9.51 -12.01 -8.30
CA ARG A 45 -8.99 -12.82 -7.22
C ARG A 45 -8.47 -11.90 -6.14
N LEU A 46 -8.57 -12.36 -4.90
CA LEU A 46 -7.97 -11.65 -3.81
C LEU A 46 -6.45 -11.65 -3.99
N ALA A 47 -5.85 -10.46 -3.94
CA ALA A 47 -4.40 -10.33 -4.07
C ALA A 47 -3.74 -10.75 -2.76
N ILE A 48 -3.02 -11.88 -2.81
CA ILE A 48 -2.38 -12.49 -1.64
C ILE A 48 -0.92 -12.88 -1.90
N ILE A 49 -0.37 -12.50 -3.06
CA ILE A 49 1.00 -12.85 -3.45
C ILE A 49 1.88 -11.58 -3.50
N GLY A 50 3.20 -11.78 -3.56
CA GLY A 50 4.14 -10.67 -3.58
C GLY A 50 4.05 -9.83 -2.32
N PRO A 51 4.02 -8.49 -2.43
CA PRO A 51 3.94 -7.63 -1.26
C PRO A 51 2.65 -7.79 -0.45
N PHE A 52 1.59 -8.34 -1.05
CA PHE A 52 0.34 -8.63 -0.34
C PHE A 52 0.46 -9.75 0.70
N LYS A 53 1.57 -10.49 0.70
CA LYS A 53 1.86 -11.46 1.78
C LYS A 53 2.25 -10.78 3.09
N TYR A 54 2.73 -9.55 3.03
CA TYR A 54 3.28 -8.82 4.17
C TYR A 54 2.38 -7.73 4.69
N THR A 55 1.55 -7.16 3.82
CA THR A 55 0.60 -6.11 4.16
C THR A 55 -0.63 -6.22 3.27
N ARG A 56 -1.79 -5.87 3.81
CA ARG A 56 -3.01 -5.83 3.01
C ARG A 56 -3.08 -4.62 2.08
N ASN A 57 -2.26 -3.60 2.31
CA ASN A 57 -2.30 -2.34 1.57
C ASN A 57 -0.91 -1.91 1.09
N PRO A 58 -0.24 -2.73 0.25
CA PRO A 58 1.11 -2.40 -0.18
C PRO A 58 1.20 -1.14 -1.03
N MET A 59 0.14 -0.80 -1.79
CA MET A 59 0.13 0.45 -2.57
C MET A 59 0.14 1.66 -1.65
N TYR A 60 -0.72 1.68 -0.64
CA TYR A 60 -0.76 2.78 0.32
C TYR A 60 0.49 2.81 1.20
N LEU A 61 1.01 1.64 1.57
CA LEU A 61 2.28 1.54 2.29
C LEU A 61 3.41 2.13 1.47
N GLY A 62 3.51 1.78 0.19
CA GLY A 62 4.52 2.34 -0.72
C GLY A 62 4.42 3.86 -0.81
N MET A 63 3.21 4.40 -0.96
CA MET A 63 2.97 5.85 -0.98
C MET A 63 3.41 6.51 0.32
N SER A 64 3.09 5.91 1.47
CA SER A 64 3.47 6.43 2.78
C SER A 64 4.99 6.46 2.95
N ILE A 65 5.68 5.41 2.51
CA ILE A 65 7.14 5.33 2.55
C ILE A 65 7.76 6.41 1.66
N MET A 66 7.22 6.64 0.46
CA MET A 66 7.69 7.69 -0.43
C MET A 66 7.52 9.07 0.19
N LEU A 67 6.38 9.34 0.82
CA LEU A 67 6.14 10.60 1.51
C LEU A 67 7.13 10.80 2.65
N LEU A 68 7.44 9.75 3.40
CA LEU A 68 8.43 9.80 4.46
C LEU A 68 9.81 10.17 3.89
N GLY A 69 10.19 9.57 2.76
CA GLY A 69 11.45 9.89 2.09
C GLY A 69 11.53 11.34 1.63
N PHE A 70 10.47 11.86 1.03
CA PHE A 70 10.39 13.28 0.64
C PHE A 70 10.49 14.20 1.86
N GLY A 71 9.78 13.87 2.95
CA GLY A 71 9.85 14.63 4.18
C GLY A 71 11.26 14.67 4.75
N LEU A 72 11.98 13.57 4.65
CA LEU A 72 13.35 13.48 5.10
C LEU A 72 14.27 14.36 4.24
N ILE A 73 14.13 14.33 2.92
CA ILE A 73 14.93 15.14 1.99
C ILE A 73 14.73 16.61 2.24
N PHE A 74 13.49 17.06 2.39
CA PHE A 74 13.18 18.46 2.63
C PHE A 74 13.49 18.92 4.07
N GLY A 75 13.71 17.98 4.98
CA GLY A 75 14.04 18.28 6.36
C GLY A 75 12.93 18.96 7.13
N ALA A 76 11.69 18.84 6.68
CA ALA A 76 10.56 19.55 7.25
C ALA A 76 9.80 18.64 8.23
N LYS A 77 9.82 19.01 9.51
CA LYS A 77 9.08 18.28 10.55
C LYS A 77 7.58 18.25 10.24
N LEU A 78 7.05 19.32 9.66
CA LEU A 78 5.64 19.38 9.24
C LEU A 78 5.31 18.30 8.22
N THR A 79 6.22 18.01 7.29
CA THR A 79 6.01 16.96 6.29
C THR A 79 5.87 15.59 6.95
N LEU A 80 6.64 15.32 8.01
CA LEU A 80 6.51 14.08 8.78
C LEU A 80 5.15 13.98 9.46
N CYS A 81 4.63 15.09 9.98
CA CYS A 81 3.27 15.13 10.51
C CYS A 81 2.22 14.83 9.42
N LEU A 82 2.45 15.33 8.20
CA LEU A 82 1.55 15.06 7.08
C LEU A 82 1.53 13.59 6.70
N VAL A 83 2.63 12.86 6.86
CA VAL A 83 2.66 11.40 6.64
C VAL A 83 1.70 10.71 7.60
N ILE A 84 1.73 11.09 8.87
CA ILE A 84 0.82 10.52 9.89
C ILE A 84 -0.63 10.84 9.53
N LEU A 85 -0.93 12.08 9.14
CA LEU A 85 -2.27 12.48 8.72
C LEU A 85 -2.72 11.71 7.48
N PHE A 86 -1.81 11.49 6.53
CA PHE A 86 -2.10 10.69 5.32
C PHE A 86 -2.50 9.26 5.70
N ILE A 87 -1.73 8.62 6.59
CA ILE A 87 -2.01 7.26 7.03
C ILE A 87 -3.39 7.18 7.69
N LEU A 88 -3.70 8.13 8.57
CA LEU A 88 -5.00 8.17 9.23
C LEU A 88 -6.14 8.40 8.23
N TYR A 89 -5.97 9.37 7.32
CA TYR A 89 -6.98 9.68 6.31
C TYR A 89 -7.25 8.46 5.42
N ILE A 90 -6.21 7.86 4.87
CA ILE A 90 -6.32 6.71 3.99
C ILE A 90 -6.96 5.53 4.73
N THR A 91 -6.58 5.31 6.00
CA THR A 91 -7.15 4.21 6.78
C THR A 91 -8.67 4.36 6.93
N PHE A 92 -9.13 5.53 7.35
CA PHE A 92 -10.55 5.73 7.65
C PHE A 92 -11.42 5.96 6.41
N PHE A 93 -10.89 6.63 5.39
CA PHE A 93 -11.71 7.03 4.24
C PHE A 93 -11.52 6.16 2.99
N GLN A 94 -10.44 5.39 2.92
CA GLN A 94 -10.18 4.49 1.79
C GLN A 94 -10.09 3.03 2.19
N ILE A 95 -9.21 2.71 3.13
CA ILE A 95 -8.91 1.32 3.48
C ILE A 95 -10.12 0.64 4.12
N ILE A 96 -10.73 1.24 5.12
CA ILE A 96 -11.86 0.62 5.81
C ILE A 96 -13.05 0.40 4.88
N PRO A 97 -13.47 1.38 4.05
CA PRO A 97 -14.51 1.13 3.04
C PRO A 97 -14.13 0.04 2.04
N GLU A 98 -12.87 0.03 1.56
CA GLU A 98 -12.41 -1.00 0.64
C GLU A 98 -12.42 -2.40 1.29
N GLU A 99 -12.03 -2.50 2.56
CA GLU A 99 -12.05 -3.76 3.29
C GLU A 99 -13.48 -4.28 3.48
N ARG A 100 -14.45 -3.41 3.69
CA ARG A 100 -15.85 -3.80 3.73
C ARG A 100 -16.31 -4.40 2.41
N ALA A 101 -15.94 -3.76 1.30
CA ALA A 101 -16.25 -4.26 -0.02
C ALA A 101 -15.58 -5.61 -0.28
N MET A 102 -14.34 -5.78 0.13
CA MET A 102 -13.61 -7.05 -0.01
C MET A 102 -14.23 -8.16 0.81
N LYS A 103 -14.68 -7.86 2.02
CA LYS A 103 -15.35 -8.83 2.88
C LYS A 103 -16.63 -9.36 2.25
N GLU A 104 -17.37 -8.50 1.58
CA GLU A 104 -18.60 -8.89 0.89
C GLU A 104 -18.29 -9.67 -0.40
N LYS A 105 -17.20 -9.34 -1.07
CA LYS A 105 -16.85 -9.89 -2.38
C LYS A 105 -16.11 -11.23 -2.30
N PHE A 106 -15.24 -11.41 -1.31
CA PHE A 106 -14.36 -12.58 -1.21
C PHE A 106 -14.65 -13.39 0.04
N ASN A 107 -14.91 -14.68 -0.13
CA ASN A 107 -15.16 -15.59 0.98
C ASN A 107 -13.91 -15.87 1.82
N ASP A 108 -12.73 -15.74 1.22
CA ASP A 108 -11.45 -16.00 1.88
C ASP A 108 -10.83 -14.74 2.51
N TRP A 109 -11.57 -13.63 2.52
CA TRP A 109 -11.06 -12.35 3.06
C TRP A 109 -10.70 -12.45 4.54
N GLU A 110 -11.53 -13.08 5.36
CA GLU A 110 -11.26 -13.20 6.79
C GLU A 110 -10.04 -14.07 7.08
N ASP A 111 -9.84 -15.15 6.31
CA ASP A 111 -8.64 -15.98 6.41
C ASP A 111 -7.39 -15.17 6.06
N TYR A 112 -7.44 -14.40 5.01
CA TYR A 112 -6.36 -13.51 4.62
C TYR A 112 -6.05 -12.49 5.72
N CYS A 113 -7.07 -11.84 6.30
CA CYS A 113 -6.89 -10.88 7.39
C CYS A 113 -6.24 -11.51 8.62
N SER A 114 -6.50 -12.78 8.89
CA SER A 114 -5.90 -13.49 10.02
C SER A 114 -4.39 -13.70 9.85
N LYS A 115 -3.92 -13.73 8.60
CA LYS A 115 -2.52 -13.98 8.26
C LYS A 115 -1.73 -12.71 7.96
N VAL A 116 -2.38 -11.67 7.49
CA VAL A 116 -1.73 -10.45 6.98
C VAL A 116 -2.37 -9.22 7.61
N ARG A 117 -1.53 -8.36 8.16
CA ARG A 117 -2.00 -7.12 8.82
C ARG A 117 -2.34 -6.06 7.79
N ARG A 118 -3.14 -5.06 8.22
CA ARG A 118 -3.55 -3.94 7.38
C ARG A 118 -2.36 -3.15 6.84
N TRP A 119 -1.40 -2.81 7.69
CA TRP A 119 -0.21 -2.06 7.30
C TRP A 119 1.06 -2.91 7.36
N LEU A 120 1.43 -3.34 8.51
CA LEU A 120 2.64 -4.15 8.72
C LEU A 120 2.41 -5.28 9.72
#